data_e02ca86ef06c991cf44d4d802b739cf3
#
_entry.id   e02ca86ef06c991cf44d4d802b739cf3
#
_cell.length_a   1.000
_cell.length_b   1.000
_cell.length_c   1.000
_cell.angle_alpha   90.00
_cell.angle_beta   90.00
_cell.angle_gamma   90.00
#
_symmetry.space_group_name_H-M   'P 1'
#
loop_
_entity.id
_entity.type
_entity.pdbx_description
1 polymer ?
#
loop_
_entity_poly.entity_id
_entity_poly.type
_entity_poly.pdbx_seq_one_letter_code
_entity_poly.pdbx_strand_id
1 'polypeptide(L)'
;MYYSFAAEFIARAGVGKMTIVDGDVVDITNINRQLPALHSTVGMPKIDVVGDRLMDINPELQLTRIKEFLSPERAFEIVTPEYDYVMDCIDSLTPKLNLITAAKRKRV
;
A
#
# COMPACT_ATOMS: atom_id res chain seq x y z
N MET A 1 -4.21 -10.35 0.47
CA MET A 1 -3.06 -9.45 0.37
C MET A 1 -2.45 -9.20 1.74
N TYR A 2 -1.14 -9.18 1.82
CA TYR A 2 -0.41 -9.06 3.09
C TYR A 2 0.34 -7.73 3.27
N TYR A 3 0.09 -6.76 2.38
CA TYR A 3 0.81 -5.48 2.41
C TYR A 3 0.62 -4.71 3.72
N SER A 4 -0.49 -4.88 4.39
CA SER A 4 -0.79 -4.17 5.63
C SER A 4 0.19 -4.52 6.75
N PHE A 5 0.62 -5.78 6.84
CA PHE A 5 1.66 -6.18 7.79
C PHE A 5 3.00 -5.54 7.46
N ALA A 6 3.40 -5.55 6.18
CA ALA A 6 4.64 -4.93 5.74
C ALA A 6 4.62 -3.42 6.01
N ALA A 7 3.53 -2.73 5.66
CA ALA A 7 3.38 -1.30 5.88
C ALA A 7 3.47 -0.95 7.37
N GLU A 8 2.84 -1.73 8.24
CA GLU A 8 2.88 -1.52 9.68
C GLU A 8 4.31 -1.67 10.24
N PHE A 9 5.04 -2.70 9.84
CA PHE A 9 6.42 -2.89 10.28
C PHE A 9 7.32 -1.74 9.82
N ILE A 10 7.16 -1.26 8.60
CA ILE A 10 7.93 -0.13 8.06
C ILE A 10 7.60 1.15 8.84
N ALA A 11 6.33 1.41 9.11
CA ALA A 11 5.91 2.57 9.90
C ALA A 11 6.48 2.52 11.32
N ARG A 12 6.47 1.35 11.96
CA ARG A 12 7.04 1.15 13.30
C ARG A 12 8.55 1.30 13.31
N ALA A 13 9.22 1.04 12.20
CA ALA A 13 10.66 1.24 12.06
C ALA A 13 11.06 2.72 11.96
N GLY A 14 10.10 3.64 11.86
CA GLY A 14 10.37 5.07 11.87
C GLY A 14 10.67 5.69 10.51
N VAL A 15 10.20 5.08 9.41
CA VAL A 15 10.35 5.68 8.08
C VAL A 15 9.66 7.05 8.02
N GLY A 16 10.27 8.02 7.33
CA GLY A 16 9.76 9.39 7.30
C GLY A 16 8.65 9.64 6.29
N LYS A 17 8.69 8.97 5.16
CA LYS A 17 7.72 9.13 4.07
C LYS A 17 7.28 7.77 3.53
N MET A 18 5.99 7.65 3.26
CA MET A 18 5.41 6.42 2.70
C MET A 18 4.27 6.78 1.76
N THR A 19 4.21 6.08 0.63
CA THR A 19 3.06 6.10 -0.27
C THR A 19 2.43 4.72 -0.28
N ILE A 20 1.14 4.64 -0.04
CA ILE A 20 0.37 3.39 -0.15
C ILE A 20 -0.63 3.50 -1.28
N VAL A 21 -0.80 2.42 -2.01
CA VAL A 21 -1.68 2.36 -3.19
C VAL A 21 -2.57 1.14 -3.08
N ASP A 22 -3.88 1.34 -3.06
CA ASP A 22 -4.87 0.27 -3.02
C ASP A 22 -6.23 0.80 -3.46
N GLY A 23 -6.92 0.04 -4.31
CA GLY A 23 -8.28 0.37 -4.77
C GLY A 23 -9.37 -0.47 -4.11
N ASP A 24 -9.01 -1.44 -3.28
CA ASP A 24 -9.97 -2.38 -2.68
C ASP A 24 -10.74 -1.81 -1.49
N VAL A 25 -11.87 -2.44 -1.20
CA VAL A 25 -12.59 -2.28 0.05
C VAL A 25 -12.41 -3.51 0.93
N VAL A 26 -12.60 -3.35 2.22
CA VAL A 26 -12.55 -4.45 3.17
C VAL A 26 -13.74 -5.38 2.93
N ASP A 27 -13.47 -6.67 2.78
CA ASP A 27 -14.47 -7.72 2.63
C ASP A 27 -14.46 -8.63 3.86
N ILE A 28 -15.63 -9.15 4.22
CA ILE A 28 -15.74 -10.04 5.37
C ILE A 28 -14.86 -11.28 5.26
N THR A 29 -14.58 -11.74 4.04
CA THR A 29 -13.71 -12.89 3.79
C THR A 29 -12.23 -12.60 4.08
N ASN A 30 -11.87 -11.33 4.29
CA ASN A 30 -10.50 -10.92 4.59
C ASN A 30 -10.14 -11.01 6.07
N ILE A 31 -11.14 -11.18 6.96
CA ILE A 31 -10.95 -11.08 8.42
C ILE A 31 -9.93 -12.10 8.93
N ASN A 32 -9.86 -13.27 8.33
CA ASN A 32 -8.99 -14.34 8.78
C ASN A 32 -7.50 -14.10 8.50
N ARG A 33 -7.12 -13.09 7.70
CA ARG A 33 -5.73 -12.91 7.27
C ARG A 33 -5.26 -11.48 7.01
N GLN A 34 -6.14 -10.48 7.05
CA GLN A 34 -5.77 -9.10 6.74
C GLN A 34 -5.97 -8.18 7.94
N LEU A 35 -4.94 -7.42 8.30
CA LEU A 35 -5.00 -6.49 9.44
C LEU A 35 -6.15 -5.50 9.38
N PRO A 36 -6.49 -4.88 8.23
CA PRO A 36 -7.58 -3.91 8.18
C PRO A 36 -8.96 -4.54 8.30
N ALA A 37 -9.07 -5.86 8.15
CA ALA A 37 -10.36 -6.54 8.03
C ALA A 37 -10.90 -6.92 9.41
N LEU A 38 -11.83 -6.11 9.88
CA LEU A 38 -12.60 -6.32 11.12
C LEU A 38 -14.08 -6.19 10.78
N HIS A 39 -14.96 -6.70 11.62
CA HIS A 39 -16.41 -6.52 11.43
C HIS A 39 -16.78 -5.03 11.32
N SER A 40 -16.12 -4.18 12.10
CA SER A 40 -16.36 -2.73 12.08
C SER A 40 -15.84 -2.02 10.84
N THR A 41 -14.95 -2.65 10.05
CA THR A 41 -14.33 -2.03 8.88
C THR A 41 -14.83 -2.58 7.55
N VAL A 42 -15.65 -3.62 7.56
CA VAL A 42 -16.23 -4.19 6.33
C VAL A 42 -16.93 -3.11 5.51
N GLY A 43 -16.62 -3.03 4.23
CA GLY A 43 -17.14 -2.01 3.32
C GLY A 43 -16.36 -0.71 3.27
N MET A 44 -15.40 -0.51 4.18
CA MET A 44 -14.52 0.66 4.14
C MET A 44 -13.37 0.44 3.15
N PRO A 45 -12.87 1.50 2.49
CA PRO A 45 -11.66 1.38 1.68
C PRO A 45 -10.48 0.91 2.53
N LYS A 46 -9.77 -0.12 2.07
CA LYS A 46 -8.61 -0.66 2.81
C LYS A 46 -7.56 0.39 3.05
N ILE A 47 -7.33 1.27 2.08
CA ILE A 47 -6.32 2.32 2.18
C ILE A 47 -6.62 3.29 3.32
N ASP A 48 -7.89 3.58 3.57
CA ASP A 48 -8.27 4.47 4.67
C ASP A 48 -8.05 3.79 6.02
N VAL A 49 -8.45 2.53 6.15
CA VAL A 49 -8.27 1.75 7.38
C VAL A 49 -6.78 1.58 7.70
N VAL A 50 -6.00 1.17 6.72
CA VAL A 50 -4.54 0.99 6.89
C VAL A 50 -3.87 2.32 7.14
N GLY A 51 -4.21 3.36 6.36
CA GLY A 51 -3.62 4.69 6.52
C GLY A 51 -3.86 5.29 7.90
N ASP A 52 -5.07 5.20 8.42
CA ASP A 52 -5.40 5.69 9.75
C ASP A 52 -4.61 4.96 10.83
N ARG A 53 -4.45 3.65 10.69
CA ARG A 53 -3.64 2.85 11.60
C ARG A 53 -2.17 3.25 11.54
N LEU A 54 -1.60 3.46 10.35
CA LEU A 54 -0.21 3.87 10.19
C LEU A 54 0.05 5.24 10.83
N MET A 55 -0.87 6.18 10.67
CA MET A 55 -0.77 7.50 11.28
C MET A 55 -0.89 7.46 12.80
N ASP A 56 -1.65 6.51 13.33
CA ASP A 56 -1.74 6.31 14.78
C ASP A 56 -0.46 5.69 15.36
N ILE A 57 0.19 4.82 14.59
CA ILE A 57 1.47 4.21 14.95
C ILE A 57 2.60 5.23 14.91
N ASN A 58 2.66 6.04 13.84
CA ASN A 58 3.71 7.03 13.61
C ASN A 58 3.10 8.36 13.15
N PRO A 59 2.71 9.23 14.08
CA PRO A 59 2.07 10.52 13.75
C PRO A 59 2.95 11.47 12.92
N GLU A 60 4.26 11.26 12.91
CA GLU A 60 5.20 12.09 12.14
C GLU A 60 5.37 11.60 10.70
N LEU A 61 4.79 10.46 10.37
CA LEU A 61 4.87 9.90 9.03
C LEU A 61 4.18 10.81 7.99
N GLN A 62 4.90 11.13 6.91
CA GLN A 62 4.32 11.80 5.76
C GLN A 62 3.73 10.73 4.85
N LEU A 63 2.43 10.49 4.98
CA LEU A 63 1.72 9.42 4.30
C LEU A 63 0.92 9.98 3.12
N THR A 64 1.17 9.42 1.93
CA THR A 64 0.36 9.66 0.73
C THR A 64 -0.49 8.43 0.46
N ARG A 65 -1.80 8.63 0.33
CA ARG A 65 -2.77 7.56 0.06
C ARG A 65 -3.30 7.70 -1.36
N ILE A 66 -3.11 6.68 -2.17
CA ILE A 66 -3.59 6.64 -3.55
C ILE A 66 -4.65 5.55 -3.65
N LYS A 67 -5.92 5.95 -3.67
CA LYS A 67 -7.07 5.05 -3.71
C LYS A 67 -7.37 4.64 -5.14
N GLU A 68 -6.52 3.77 -5.69
CA GLU A 68 -6.63 3.32 -7.07
C GLU A 68 -6.14 1.88 -7.20
N PHE A 69 -6.68 1.17 -8.18
CA PHE A 69 -6.04 -0.04 -8.68
C PHE A 69 -4.90 0.36 -9.60
N LEU A 70 -3.74 -0.26 -9.43
CA LEU A 70 -2.53 0.11 -10.15
C LEU A 70 -2.62 -0.31 -11.63
N SER A 71 -2.73 0.68 -12.54
CA SER A 71 -2.61 0.47 -13.98
C SER A 71 -1.15 0.63 -14.43
N PRO A 72 -0.79 0.16 -15.66
CA PRO A 72 0.57 0.37 -16.18
C PRO A 72 0.99 1.83 -16.21
N GLU A 73 0.11 2.71 -16.67
CA GLU A 73 0.37 4.15 -16.74
C GLU A 73 0.57 4.75 -15.35
N ARG A 74 -0.28 4.37 -14.39
CA ARG A 74 -0.17 4.87 -13.03
C ARG A 74 1.07 4.34 -12.31
N ALA A 75 1.50 3.12 -12.60
CA ALA A 75 2.74 2.60 -12.05
C ALA A 75 3.92 3.48 -12.47
N PHE A 76 3.99 3.87 -13.74
CA PHE A 76 5.03 4.78 -14.23
C PHE A 76 4.94 6.18 -13.64
N GLU A 77 3.74 6.69 -13.39
CA GLU A 77 3.56 8.02 -12.80
C GLU A 77 3.90 8.04 -11.31
N ILE A 78 3.53 6.99 -10.58
CA ILE A 78 3.69 6.92 -9.12
C ILE A 78 5.13 6.60 -8.73
N VAL A 79 5.75 5.62 -9.39
CA VAL A 79 7.13 5.21 -9.08
C VAL A 79 8.11 6.23 -9.65
N THR A 80 8.78 6.96 -8.77
CA THR A 80 9.74 8.00 -9.14
C THR A 80 11.09 7.73 -8.47
N PRO A 81 12.22 8.33 -8.97
CA PRO A 81 13.54 8.14 -8.37
C PRO A 81 13.68 8.66 -6.94
N GLU A 82 12.72 9.44 -6.44
CA GLU A 82 12.73 9.92 -5.06
C GLU A 82 12.43 8.82 -4.03
N TYR A 83 11.84 7.69 -4.44
CA TYR A 83 11.60 6.56 -3.56
C TYR A 83 12.87 5.73 -3.40
N ASP A 84 13.21 5.39 -2.17
CA ASP A 84 14.33 4.50 -1.87
C ASP A 84 13.97 3.04 -2.10
N TYR A 85 12.71 2.67 -1.80
CA TYR A 85 12.22 1.29 -1.90
C TYR A 85 10.80 1.24 -2.44
N VAL A 86 10.53 0.19 -3.19
CA VAL A 86 9.17 -0.19 -3.62
C VAL A 86 8.86 -1.58 -3.08
N MET A 87 7.85 -1.67 -2.20
CA MET A 87 7.38 -2.95 -1.67
C MET A 87 6.27 -3.49 -2.57
N ASP A 88 6.55 -4.65 -3.19
CA ASP A 88 5.62 -5.30 -4.09
C ASP A 88 4.78 -6.33 -3.32
N CYS A 89 3.52 -5.98 -3.07
CA CYS A 89 2.55 -6.82 -2.36
C CYS A 89 1.32 -7.12 -3.21
N ILE A 90 1.45 -7.07 -4.54
CA ILE A 90 0.36 -7.28 -5.49
C ILE A 90 0.17 -8.77 -5.73
N ASP A 91 -1.08 -9.26 -5.59
CA ASP A 91 -1.41 -10.67 -5.79
C ASP A 91 -1.58 -11.05 -7.26
N SER A 92 -2.01 -10.11 -8.12
CA SER A 92 -2.24 -10.34 -9.53
C SER A 92 -0.95 -10.17 -10.33
N LEU A 93 -0.66 -11.13 -11.23
CA LEU A 93 0.62 -11.18 -11.94
C LEU A 93 0.86 -9.96 -12.85
N THR A 94 -0.11 -9.57 -13.66
CA THR A 94 0.08 -8.49 -14.63
C THR A 94 0.36 -7.13 -13.99
N PRO A 95 -0.42 -6.65 -13.02
CA PRO A 95 -0.08 -5.42 -12.30
C PRO A 95 1.26 -5.50 -11.58
N LYS A 96 1.61 -6.67 -11.03
CA LYS A 96 2.89 -6.90 -10.40
C LYS A 96 4.06 -6.72 -11.35
N LEU A 97 3.97 -7.30 -12.56
CA LEU A 97 5.00 -7.16 -13.58
C LEU A 97 5.13 -5.72 -14.05
N ASN A 98 4.02 -4.99 -14.17
CA ASN A 98 4.03 -3.57 -14.54
C ASN A 98 4.74 -2.73 -13.48
N LEU A 99 4.52 -3.01 -12.20
CA LEU A 99 5.19 -2.31 -11.11
C LEU A 99 6.69 -2.57 -11.12
N ILE A 100 7.10 -3.82 -11.27
CA ILE A 100 8.53 -4.19 -11.36
C ILE A 100 9.19 -3.50 -12.54
N THR A 101 8.55 -3.48 -13.71
CA THR A 101 9.07 -2.81 -14.90
C THR A 101 9.23 -1.31 -14.66
N ALA A 102 8.24 -0.65 -14.07
CA ALA A 102 8.31 0.77 -13.75
C ALA A 102 9.45 1.07 -12.78
N ALA A 103 9.58 0.30 -11.70
CA ALA A 103 10.63 0.46 -10.71
C ALA A 103 12.01 0.28 -11.35
N LYS A 104 12.18 -0.77 -12.17
CA LYS A 104 13.45 -1.05 -12.84
C LYS A 104 13.86 0.07 -13.82
N ARG A 105 12.91 0.57 -14.61
CA ARG A 105 13.17 1.67 -15.55
C ARG A 105 13.51 2.98 -14.87
N LYS A 106 12.93 3.24 -13.71
CA LYS A 106 13.18 4.45 -12.91
C LYS A 106 14.27 4.27 -11.85
N ARG A 107 14.92 3.11 -11.83
CA ARG A 107 16.06 2.79 -10.96
C ARG A 107 15.74 2.93 -9.45
N VAL A 108 14.58 2.44 -9.09
CA VAL A 108 14.14 2.39 -7.67
C VAL A 108 14.42 1.03 -7.06
#